data_28413d4abf625ba50369b93b78dd21df
#
_entry.id   28413d4abf625ba50369b93b78dd21df
#
_cell.length_a   1.000
_cell.length_b   1.000
_cell.length_c   1.000
_cell.angle_alpha   90.00
_cell.angle_beta   90.00
_cell.angle_gamma   90.00
#
_symmetry.space_group_name_H-M   'P 1'
#
loop_
_entity.id
_entity.type
_entity.pdbx_description
1 polymer ?
#
loop_
_entity_poly.entity_id
_entity_poly.type
_entity_poly.pdbx_seq_one_letter_code
_entity_poly.pdbx_strand_id
1 'polypeptide(L)'
;MGAHYGYLEYAVQVQDPTMLLVLPVDVIEIRDKMTTKLPIDCLTSETPVTPKEQADSMMELMQFHDHVAQFSHDMDPIDLGTISGLLLLLRQHFGFKRHASGQLFYVRVVGIAKLVVEWVFNSPKVIYASLLYELVRHTCLPLSYVRDHYNLGVYAFVLNVLGIDKHQALDHPSLLCLENRLEKAIKEEQVQLSVLFIKLAERLYDLRHASGYTHLPEVVHMAQETLSIDVNLANKYLDPEIGMALEKAARKALKICKDKSKRQDKDKDS
;
A
#
# COMPACT_ATOMS: atom_id res chain seq x y z
N MET A 1 -12.09 -30.10 14.59
CA MET A 1 -12.52 -30.17 13.19
C MET A 1 -11.70 -29.14 12.43
N GLY A 2 -10.65 -29.60 11.75
CA GLY A 2 -9.74 -28.72 11.02
C GLY A 2 -10.31 -28.37 9.66
N ALA A 3 -10.43 -27.09 9.40
CA ALA A 3 -10.73 -26.59 8.07
C ALA A 3 -9.47 -26.74 7.21
N HIS A 4 -9.51 -27.63 6.23
CA HIS A 4 -8.52 -27.72 5.18
C HIS A 4 -8.67 -26.49 4.26
N TYR A 5 -7.78 -25.51 4.39
CA TYR A 5 -7.59 -24.47 3.40
C TYR A 5 -6.93 -25.11 2.17
N GLY A 6 -7.70 -25.21 1.09
CA GLY A 6 -7.19 -25.63 -0.21
C GLY A 6 -6.22 -24.57 -0.73
N TYR A 7 -4.94 -24.89 -0.73
CA TYR A 7 -3.90 -24.05 -1.32
C TYR A 7 -4.06 -24.06 -2.83
N LEU A 8 -4.39 -22.92 -3.40
CA LEU A 8 -4.16 -22.66 -4.82
C LEU A 8 -2.65 -22.41 -4.98
N GLU A 9 -1.91 -23.48 -5.30
CA GLU A 9 -0.56 -23.37 -5.83
C GLU A 9 -0.61 -22.67 -7.20
N TYR A 10 -0.55 -21.33 -7.18
CA TYR A 10 -0.12 -20.62 -8.35
C TYR A 10 1.41 -20.68 -8.41
N ALA A 11 1.93 -21.81 -8.86
CA ALA A 11 3.28 -21.92 -9.36
C ALA A 11 3.36 -20.99 -10.58
N VAL A 12 3.82 -19.78 -10.38
CA VAL A 12 4.31 -18.95 -11.47
C VAL A 12 5.61 -19.59 -11.92
N GLN A 13 5.51 -20.55 -12.85
CA GLN A 13 6.63 -20.94 -13.66
C GLN A 13 7.03 -19.73 -14.49
N VAL A 14 8.03 -18.99 -14.02
CA VAL A 14 8.76 -18.04 -14.84
C VAL A 14 9.55 -18.88 -15.85
N GLN A 15 8.89 -19.25 -16.94
CA GLN A 15 9.55 -19.75 -18.14
C GLN A 15 10.23 -18.55 -18.77
N ASP A 16 11.56 -18.55 -18.72
CA ASP A 16 12.47 -17.68 -19.45
C ASP A 16 12.73 -16.29 -18.82
N PRO A 17 13.90 -16.09 -18.16
CA PRO A 17 14.33 -14.78 -17.68
C PRO A 17 14.58 -13.74 -18.78
N THR A 18 14.60 -14.11 -20.05
CA THR A 18 14.77 -13.22 -21.20
C THR A 18 13.49 -12.49 -21.60
N MET A 19 12.31 -12.96 -21.21
CA MET A 19 11.04 -12.27 -21.44
C MET A 19 10.83 -11.02 -20.56
N LEU A 20 11.64 -10.83 -19.52
CA LEU A 20 11.60 -9.65 -18.64
C LEU A 20 12.27 -8.39 -19.26
N LEU A 21 12.85 -8.49 -20.45
CA LEU A 21 13.68 -7.44 -21.08
C LEU A 21 12.94 -6.57 -22.12
N VAL A 22 11.67 -6.79 -22.35
CA VAL A 22 10.88 -5.91 -23.23
C VAL A 22 9.90 -5.08 -22.39
N LEU A 23 10.43 -4.32 -21.44
CA LEU A 23 9.71 -3.16 -20.91
C LEU A 23 10.00 -2.00 -21.88
N PRO A 24 8.97 -1.29 -22.37
CA PRO A 24 9.17 -0.15 -23.25
C PRO A 24 10.08 0.88 -22.58
N VAL A 25 10.92 1.52 -23.38
CA VAL A 25 11.86 2.59 -22.99
C VAL A 25 11.19 3.76 -22.26
N ASP A 26 9.87 3.85 -22.28
CA ASP A 26 9.02 4.85 -21.59
C ASP A 26 9.11 4.85 -20.06
N VAL A 27 9.69 3.81 -19.46
CA VAL A 27 9.81 3.72 -17.98
C VAL A 27 10.79 4.77 -17.42
N ILE A 28 11.78 5.21 -18.20
CA ILE A 28 12.73 6.25 -17.78
C ILE A 28 12.08 7.65 -17.86
N GLU A 29 11.22 7.90 -18.84
CA GLU A 29 10.44 9.14 -18.95
C GLU A 29 9.36 9.29 -17.85
N ILE A 30 8.93 8.19 -17.24
CA ILE A 30 7.95 8.20 -16.16
C ILE A 30 8.45 9.00 -14.95
N ARG A 31 9.75 8.97 -14.67
CA ARG A 31 10.34 9.65 -13.51
C ARG A 31 10.29 11.18 -13.64
N ASP A 32 10.57 11.72 -14.82
CA ASP A 32 10.60 13.17 -15.02
C ASP A 32 9.19 13.78 -15.10
N LYS A 33 8.18 12.98 -15.46
CA LYS A 33 6.77 13.40 -15.46
C LYS A 33 6.06 13.14 -14.13
N MET A 34 6.56 12.24 -13.27
CA MET A 34 6.02 12.02 -11.91
C MET A 34 6.38 13.13 -10.92
N THR A 35 7.30 14.03 -11.25
CA THR A 35 7.56 15.26 -10.47
C THR A 35 6.46 16.31 -10.64
N THR A 36 5.53 16.13 -11.56
CA THR A 36 4.38 16.99 -11.73
C THR A 36 3.21 16.49 -10.90
N LYS A 37 3.14 16.99 -9.65
CA LYS A 37 1.95 17.04 -8.79
C LYS A 37 1.15 15.74 -8.75
N LEU A 38 1.61 14.77 -7.93
CA LEU A 38 0.66 13.89 -7.26
C LEU A 38 -0.36 14.78 -6.54
N PRO A 39 -1.67 14.56 -6.72
CA PRO A 39 -2.66 15.30 -5.97
C PRO A 39 -2.40 14.98 -4.49
N ILE A 40 -2.14 16.06 -3.75
CA ILE A 40 -1.90 16.09 -2.32
C ILE A 40 -0.51 15.57 -1.93
N ASP A 41 0.34 16.50 -1.51
CA ASP A 41 1.51 16.19 -0.70
C ASP A 41 1.05 15.39 0.52
N CYS A 42 1.14 14.06 0.41
CA CYS A 42 0.87 13.15 1.53
C CYS A 42 1.82 13.40 2.72
N LEU A 43 2.80 14.27 2.53
CA LEU A 43 3.78 14.67 3.52
C LEU A 43 3.36 16.01 4.11
N THR A 44 2.56 15.94 5.16
CA THR A 44 2.26 17.13 5.94
C THR A 44 3.40 17.50 6.87
N SER A 45 3.44 18.77 7.20
CA SER A 45 4.39 19.50 8.03
C SER A 45 5.09 18.72 9.14
N GLU A 46 6.31 19.12 9.44
CA GLU A 46 7.12 18.72 10.59
C GLU A 46 6.47 19.15 11.91
N THR A 47 5.41 18.46 12.32
CA THR A 47 4.93 18.61 13.69
C THR A 47 5.91 17.92 14.63
N PRO A 48 6.33 18.57 15.74
CA PRO A 48 7.25 17.96 16.69
C PRO A 48 6.77 16.61 17.16
N VAL A 49 7.66 15.61 17.13
CA VAL A 49 7.37 14.26 17.61
C VAL A 49 7.68 14.21 19.10
N THR A 50 6.72 13.80 19.90
CA THR A 50 6.92 13.65 21.34
C THR A 50 7.80 12.41 21.65
N PRO A 51 8.54 12.40 22.75
CA PRO A 51 9.31 11.21 23.18
C PRO A 51 8.46 9.95 23.28
N LYS A 52 7.20 10.08 23.72
CA LYS A 52 6.25 8.96 23.79
C LYS A 52 5.95 8.42 22.38
N GLU A 53 5.59 9.30 21.45
CA GLU A 53 5.31 8.91 20.07
C GLU A 53 6.52 8.26 19.37
N GLN A 54 7.73 8.75 19.70
CA GLN A 54 8.95 8.15 19.21
C GLN A 54 9.13 6.72 19.77
N ALA A 55 8.88 6.51 21.06
CA ALA A 55 8.93 5.20 21.69
C ALA A 55 7.86 4.26 21.10
N ASP A 56 6.61 4.73 21.00
CA ASP A 56 5.50 3.96 20.43
C ASP A 56 5.81 3.53 18.98
N SER A 57 6.38 4.44 18.19
CA SER A 57 6.75 4.14 16.80
C SER A 57 7.88 3.11 16.67
N MET A 58 8.83 3.11 17.61
CA MET A 58 9.87 2.07 17.67
C MET A 58 9.29 0.71 18.04
N MET A 59 8.32 0.68 18.95
CA MET A 59 7.60 -0.55 19.30
C MET A 59 6.87 -1.14 18.08
N GLU A 60 6.24 -0.30 17.24
CA GLU A 60 5.59 -0.77 16.00
C GLU A 60 6.58 -1.45 15.05
N LEU A 61 7.78 -0.89 14.88
CA LEU A 61 8.83 -1.52 14.07
C LEU A 61 9.27 -2.87 14.62
N MET A 62 9.47 -2.96 15.92
CA MET A 62 9.83 -4.22 16.60
C MET A 62 8.71 -5.26 16.50
N GLN A 63 7.48 -4.86 16.74
CA GLN A 63 6.32 -5.74 16.62
C GLN A 63 6.14 -6.25 15.19
N PHE A 64 6.42 -5.43 14.18
CA PHE A 64 6.39 -5.89 12.80
C PHE A 64 7.47 -6.93 12.52
N HIS A 65 8.70 -6.71 12.98
CA HIS A 65 9.78 -7.68 12.85
C HIS A 65 9.40 -9.03 13.48
N ASP A 66 8.88 -9.01 14.70
CA ASP A 66 8.44 -10.21 15.42
C ASP A 66 7.26 -10.89 14.71
N HIS A 67 6.32 -10.08 14.17
CA HIS A 67 5.19 -10.58 13.39
C HIS A 67 5.67 -11.34 12.14
N VAL A 68 6.59 -10.74 11.37
CA VAL A 68 7.19 -11.41 10.20
C VAL A 68 7.92 -12.70 10.62
N ALA A 69 8.65 -12.68 11.74
CA ALA A 69 9.36 -13.84 12.24
C ALA A 69 8.42 -15.01 12.59
N GLN A 70 7.23 -14.72 13.13
CA GLN A 70 6.22 -15.75 13.44
C GLN A 70 5.69 -16.45 12.19
N PHE A 71 5.54 -15.73 11.09
CA PHE A 71 5.05 -16.29 9.83
C PHE A 71 6.14 -16.96 8.99
N SER A 72 7.43 -16.75 9.27
CA SER A 72 8.53 -17.28 8.46
C SER A 72 8.81 -18.78 8.66
N HIS A 73 8.15 -19.44 9.63
CA HIS A 73 8.42 -20.87 9.93
C HIS A 73 7.86 -21.85 8.90
N ASP A 74 6.84 -21.45 8.14
CA ASP A 74 6.14 -22.37 7.21
C ASP A 74 6.46 -22.10 5.72
N MET A 75 7.51 -21.32 5.40
CA MET A 75 7.66 -20.66 4.11
C MET A 75 9.09 -20.64 3.61
N ASP A 76 9.28 -20.21 2.34
CA ASP A 76 10.58 -19.71 1.89
C ASP A 76 11.09 -18.70 2.94
N PRO A 77 12.26 -18.95 3.54
CA PRO A 77 12.68 -18.18 4.70
C PRO A 77 12.76 -16.72 4.34
N ILE A 78 11.92 -15.90 5.00
CA ILE A 78 12.06 -14.45 4.93
C ILE A 78 13.37 -14.13 5.63
N ASP A 79 14.26 -13.46 4.92
CA ASP A 79 15.49 -12.95 5.54
C ASP A 79 15.16 -11.79 6.48
N LEU A 80 15.15 -12.08 7.77
CA LEU A 80 14.92 -11.10 8.83
C LEU A 80 15.98 -10.00 8.86
N GLY A 81 17.20 -10.27 8.37
CA GLY A 81 18.23 -9.27 8.19
C GLY A 81 17.82 -8.23 7.14
N THR A 82 17.26 -8.68 6.02
CA THR A 82 16.68 -7.80 5.00
C THR A 82 15.51 -6.99 5.54
N ILE A 83 14.61 -7.60 6.32
CA ILE A 83 13.51 -6.85 6.98
C ILE A 83 14.07 -5.76 7.89
N SER A 84 15.03 -6.09 8.76
CA SER A 84 15.66 -5.11 9.66
C SER A 84 16.30 -3.95 8.88
N GLY A 85 16.99 -4.26 7.78
CA GLY A 85 17.58 -3.26 6.89
C GLY A 85 16.53 -2.35 6.25
N LEU A 86 15.40 -2.91 5.81
CA LEU A 86 14.28 -2.14 5.24
C LEU A 86 13.63 -1.21 6.27
N LEU A 87 13.43 -1.67 7.50
CA LEU A 87 12.89 -0.84 8.58
C LEU A 87 13.80 0.35 8.93
N LEU A 88 15.11 0.12 8.94
CA LEU A 88 16.09 1.19 9.11
C LEU A 88 16.07 2.17 7.93
N LEU A 89 15.98 1.68 6.70
CA LEU A 89 15.91 2.48 5.49
C LEU A 89 14.66 3.37 5.49
N LEU A 90 13.49 2.83 5.84
CA LEU A 90 12.24 3.57 6.01
C LEU A 90 12.40 4.72 7.00
N ARG A 91 12.92 4.43 8.18
CA ARG A 91 13.12 5.43 9.21
C ARG A 91 14.13 6.50 8.80
N GLN A 92 15.21 6.11 8.12
CA GLN A 92 16.25 7.03 7.65
C GLN A 92 15.71 8.00 6.59
N HIS A 93 14.91 7.53 5.64
CA HIS A 93 14.39 8.35 4.55
C HIS A 93 13.17 9.18 4.91
N PHE A 94 12.26 8.64 5.71
CA PHE A 94 11.06 9.36 6.14
C PHE A 94 11.30 10.22 7.38
N GLY A 95 12.25 9.84 8.26
CA GLY A 95 12.50 10.58 9.48
C GLY A 95 11.22 10.76 10.30
N PHE A 96 10.88 11.99 10.60
CA PHE A 96 9.66 12.37 11.35
C PHE A 96 8.55 12.94 10.46
N LYS A 97 8.63 12.75 9.16
CA LYS A 97 7.57 13.16 8.22
C LYS A 97 6.26 12.45 8.55
N ARG A 98 5.16 13.19 8.40
CA ARG A 98 3.82 12.68 8.67
C ARG A 98 3.04 12.48 7.39
N HIS A 99 2.23 11.46 7.39
CA HIS A 99 1.20 11.24 6.39
C HIS A 99 -0.04 12.13 6.66
N ALA A 100 -0.92 12.30 5.68
CA ALA A 100 -2.17 13.06 5.80
C ALA A 100 -3.09 12.56 6.93
N SER A 101 -2.96 11.32 7.36
CA SER A 101 -3.63 10.75 8.53
C SER A 101 -3.04 11.21 9.89
N GLY A 102 -2.01 12.06 9.87
CA GLY A 102 -1.28 12.53 11.06
C GLY A 102 -0.25 11.54 11.63
N GLN A 103 -0.22 10.30 11.14
CA GLN A 103 0.74 9.29 11.59
C GLN A 103 2.15 9.56 11.02
N LEU A 104 3.18 9.08 11.70
CA LEU A 104 4.53 9.01 11.11
C LEU A 104 4.50 8.12 9.86
N PHE A 105 5.09 8.62 8.78
CA PHE A 105 4.96 7.97 7.47
C PHE A 105 5.48 6.53 7.47
N TYR A 106 6.64 6.30 8.09
CA TYR A 106 7.19 4.94 8.16
C TYR A 106 6.33 3.99 9.01
N VAL A 107 5.61 4.48 10.04
CA VAL A 107 4.66 3.67 10.82
C VAL A 107 3.48 3.24 9.95
N ARG A 108 2.96 4.15 9.12
CA ARG A 108 1.92 3.80 8.13
C ARG A 108 2.41 2.71 7.17
N VAL A 109 3.60 2.87 6.60
CA VAL A 109 4.16 1.89 5.66
C VAL A 109 4.28 0.51 6.31
N VAL A 110 4.77 0.44 7.54
CA VAL A 110 4.88 -0.80 8.31
C VAL A 110 3.49 -1.40 8.61
N GLY A 111 2.52 -0.56 8.95
CA GLY A 111 1.14 -1.01 9.18
C GLY A 111 0.48 -1.60 7.92
N ILE A 112 0.77 -1.03 6.74
CA ILE A 112 0.34 -1.59 5.44
C ILE A 112 1.04 -2.94 5.22
N ALA A 113 2.35 -3.00 5.39
CA ALA A 113 3.13 -4.23 5.20
C ALA A 113 2.67 -5.35 6.15
N LYS A 114 2.22 -5.03 7.36
CA LYS A 114 1.64 -6.00 8.30
C LYS A 114 0.39 -6.66 7.72
N LEU A 115 -0.52 -5.89 7.12
CA LEU A 115 -1.68 -6.44 6.43
C LEU A 115 -1.28 -7.32 5.23
N VAL A 116 -0.25 -6.91 4.49
CA VAL A 116 0.28 -7.73 3.39
C VAL A 116 0.83 -9.05 3.90
N VAL A 117 1.57 -9.07 5.02
CA VAL A 117 2.05 -10.31 5.65
C VAL A 117 0.89 -11.23 6.02
N GLU A 118 -0.19 -10.69 6.58
CA GLU A 118 -1.38 -11.46 6.96
C GLU A 118 -2.09 -12.08 5.75
N TRP A 119 -2.05 -11.43 4.59
CA TRP A 119 -2.77 -11.87 3.39
C TRP A 119 -1.90 -12.69 2.42
N VAL A 120 -0.60 -12.43 2.38
CA VAL A 120 0.33 -13.02 1.40
C VAL A 120 1.56 -13.58 2.11
N PHE A 121 1.33 -14.49 3.04
CA PHE A 121 2.42 -15.03 3.84
C PHE A 121 3.41 -15.94 3.10
N ASN A 122 3.18 -16.28 1.83
CA ASN A 122 4.07 -17.14 1.03
C ASN A 122 4.95 -16.38 0.02
N SER A 123 5.03 -15.06 0.09
CA SER A 123 5.81 -14.30 -0.89
C SER A 123 6.65 -13.20 -0.26
N PRO A 124 7.89 -13.51 0.16
CA PRO A 124 8.82 -12.51 0.70
C PRO A 124 8.99 -11.31 -0.22
N LYS A 125 8.96 -11.53 -1.54
CA LYS A 125 9.11 -10.47 -2.55
C LYS A 125 7.98 -9.43 -2.47
N VAL A 126 6.74 -9.86 -2.22
CA VAL A 126 5.59 -8.95 -2.08
C VAL A 126 5.71 -8.15 -0.79
N ILE A 127 6.17 -8.79 0.29
CA ILE A 127 6.41 -8.12 1.57
C ILE A 127 7.51 -7.05 1.43
N TYR A 128 8.64 -7.39 0.80
CA TYR A 128 9.69 -6.40 0.55
C TYR A 128 9.20 -5.26 -0.35
N ALA A 129 8.43 -5.58 -1.38
CA ALA A 129 7.85 -4.57 -2.26
C ALA A 129 6.89 -3.63 -1.52
N SER A 130 6.10 -4.14 -0.57
CA SER A 130 5.19 -3.33 0.25
C SER A 130 5.89 -2.32 1.16
N LEU A 131 7.15 -2.59 1.53
CA LEU A 131 7.99 -1.66 2.29
C LEU A 131 8.74 -0.66 1.38
N LEU A 132 9.07 -1.07 0.17
CA LEU A 132 9.93 -0.31 -0.74
C LEU A 132 9.19 0.68 -1.64
N TYR A 133 7.96 0.35 -2.07
CA TYR A 133 7.28 1.17 -3.07
C TYR A 133 7.02 2.60 -2.59
N GLU A 134 6.67 2.78 -1.32
CA GLU A 134 6.46 4.09 -0.73
C GLU A 134 7.77 4.89 -0.61
N LEU A 135 8.90 4.22 -0.37
CA LEU A 135 10.21 4.86 -0.41
C LEU A 135 10.52 5.42 -1.79
N VAL A 136 10.30 4.62 -2.84
CA VAL A 136 10.52 5.06 -4.22
C VAL A 136 9.54 6.16 -4.62
N ARG A 137 8.29 6.07 -4.16
CA ARG A 137 7.22 7.03 -4.48
C ARG A 137 7.42 8.39 -3.84
N HIS A 138 7.84 8.44 -2.58
CA HIS A 138 7.82 9.65 -1.75
C HIS A 138 9.19 10.15 -1.32
N THR A 139 10.28 9.52 -1.75
CA THR A 139 11.64 9.94 -1.42
C THR A 139 12.51 10.05 -2.66
N CYS A 140 13.76 10.47 -2.48
CA CYS A 140 14.75 10.48 -3.55
C CYS A 140 15.35 9.10 -3.85
N LEU A 141 14.83 8.01 -3.26
CA LEU A 141 15.32 6.67 -3.51
C LEU A 141 14.98 6.26 -4.96
N PRO A 142 15.96 6.03 -5.83
CA PRO A 142 15.67 5.67 -7.21
C PRO A 142 15.20 4.23 -7.32
N LEU A 143 14.31 3.95 -8.28
CA LEU A 143 13.86 2.59 -8.56
C LEU A 143 15.01 1.64 -8.92
N SER A 144 16.09 2.15 -9.53
CA SER A 144 17.32 1.40 -9.78
C SER A 144 17.94 0.84 -8.50
N TYR A 145 17.84 1.54 -7.37
CA TYR A 145 18.31 1.03 -6.09
C TYR A 145 17.61 -0.30 -5.72
N VAL A 146 16.32 -0.40 -5.95
CA VAL A 146 15.57 -1.64 -5.70
C VAL A 146 16.09 -2.79 -6.56
N ARG A 147 16.35 -2.51 -7.85
CA ARG A 147 16.92 -3.51 -8.76
C ARG A 147 18.30 -3.99 -8.32
N ASP A 148 19.15 -3.06 -7.88
CA ASP A 148 20.57 -3.31 -7.64
C ASP A 148 20.84 -3.95 -6.26
N HIS A 149 19.94 -3.72 -5.26
CA HIS A 149 20.11 -4.20 -3.88
C HIS A 149 19.15 -5.34 -3.51
N TYR A 150 18.07 -5.51 -4.28
CA TYR A 150 17.11 -6.61 -4.12
C TYR A 150 17.06 -7.43 -5.40
N ASN A 151 16.21 -8.41 -5.50
CA ASN A 151 16.11 -9.20 -6.72
C ASN A 151 15.16 -8.56 -7.75
N LEU A 152 15.26 -9.02 -9.02
CA LEU A 152 14.40 -8.54 -10.11
C LEU A 152 12.91 -8.72 -9.84
N GLY A 153 12.53 -9.74 -9.06
CA GLY A 153 11.12 -9.96 -8.67
C GLY A 153 10.60 -8.84 -7.78
N VAL A 154 11.37 -8.41 -6.77
CA VAL A 154 10.99 -7.27 -5.92
C VAL A 154 10.90 -5.99 -6.75
N TYR A 155 11.88 -5.76 -7.62
CA TYR A 155 11.86 -4.63 -8.55
C TYR A 155 10.59 -4.62 -9.41
N ALA A 156 10.22 -5.77 -10.00
CA ALA A 156 9.03 -5.91 -10.82
C ALA A 156 7.75 -5.60 -10.02
N PHE A 157 7.63 -6.08 -8.78
CA PHE A 157 6.48 -5.76 -7.94
C PHE A 157 6.39 -4.27 -7.61
N VAL A 158 7.50 -3.63 -7.21
CA VAL A 158 7.51 -2.18 -6.94
C VAL A 158 7.12 -1.39 -8.18
N LEU A 159 7.66 -1.76 -9.34
CA LEU A 159 7.30 -1.13 -10.61
C LEU A 159 5.81 -1.26 -10.94
N ASN A 160 5.23 -2.45 -10.73
CA ASN A 160 3.82 -2.71 -10.96
C ASN A 160 2.91 -1.92 -10.01
N VAL A 161 3.27 -1.81 -8.71
CA VAL A 161 2.52 -0.97 -7.74
C VAL A 161 2.49 0.47 -8.21
N LEU A 162 3.66 1.03 -8.58
CA LEU A 162 3.76 2.40 -9.10
C LEU A 162 3.00 2.58 -10.43
N GLY A 163 2.90 1.53 -11.24
CA GLY A 163 2.09 1.50 -12.46
C GLY A 163 0.59 1.66 -12.18
N ILE A 164 0.07 1.00 -11.15
CA ILE A 164 -1.33 1.15 -10.72
C ILE A 164 -1.60 2.60 -10.32
N ASP A 165 -0.72 3.22 -9.53
CA ASP A 165 -0.86 4.61 -9.10
C ASP A 165 -0.96 5.56 -10.32
N LYS A 166 -0.20 5.30 -11.37
CA LYS A 166 -0.28 6.07 -12.62
C LYS A 166 -1.67 5.95 -13.27
N HIS A 167 -2.26 4.75 -13.28
CA HIS A 167 -3.62 4.56 -13.81
C HIS A 167 -4.68 5.26 -12.97
N GLN A 168 -4.49 5.37 -11.66
CA GLN A 168 -5.38 6.10 -10.75
C GLN A 168 -5.23 7.62 -10.85
N ALA A 169 -4.03 8.14 -11.14
CA ALA A 169 -3.73 9.57 -11.20
C ALA A 169 -4.16 10.25 -12.52
N LEU A 170 -4.51 9.50 -13.56
CA LEU A 170 -4.90 10.07 -14.87
C LEU A 170 -6.32 10.66 -14.79
N ASP A 171 -6.40 12.00 -14.88
CA ASP A 171 -7.59 12.84 -15.12
C ASP A 171 -8.93 12.30 -14.58
N HIS A 172 -9.23 12.50 -13.30
CA HIS A 172 -10.53 12.26 -12.66
C HIS A 172 -11.51 11.36 -13.47
N PRO A 173 -11.11 10.14 -13.84
CA PRO A 173 -12.00 9.28 -14.57
C PRO A 173 -13.21 8.98 -13.69
N SER A 174 -14.36 8.76 -14.30
CA SER A 174 -15.48 8.19 -13.53
C SER A 174 -15.03 6.88 -12.87
N LEU A 175 -15.55 6.57 -11.69
CA LEU A 175 -15.20 5.34 -10.95
C LEU A 175 -15.32 4.09 -11.83
N LEU A 176 -16.34 4.04 -12.69
CA LEU A 176 -16.53 2.95 -13.66
C LEU A 176 -15.39 2.85 -14.68
N CYS A 177 -14.84 3.98 -15.14
CA CYS A 177 -13.73 3.99 -16.08
C CYS A 177 -12.45 3.46 -15.43
N LEU A 178 -12.23 3.79 -14.16
CA LEU A 178 -11.08 3.30 -13.39
C LEU A 178 -11.18 1.78 -13.13
N GLU A 179 -12.35 1.30 -12.74
CA GLU A 179 -12.61 -0.15 -12.57
C GLU A 179 -12.30 -0.92 -13.85
N ASN A 180 -12.84 -0.47 -14.99
CA ASN A 180 -12.61 -1.11 -16.29
C ASN A 180 -11.12 -1.10 -16.70
N ARG A 181 -10.39 -0.03 -16.40
CA ARG A 181 -8.95 0.06 -16.69
C ARG A 181 -8.15 -0.93 -15.86
N LEU A 182 -8.43 -1.02 -14.57
CA LEU A 182 -7.76 -1.97 -13.67
C LEU A 182 -8.08 -3.41 -14.05
N GLU A 183 -9.35 -3.72 -14.34
CA GLU A 183 -9.73 -5.05 -14.81
C GLU A 183 -9.05 -5.42 -16.13
N LYS A 184 -8.94 -4.48 -17.07
CA LYS A 184 -8.23 -4.70 -18.31
C LYS A 184 -6.76 -4.98 -18.08
N ALA A 185 -6.10 -4.18 -17.24
CA ALA A 185 -4.69 -4.37 -16.90
C ALA A 185 -4.42 -5.73 -16.22
N ILE A 186 -5.33 -6.20 -15.36
CA ILE A 186 -5.25 -7.53 -14.73
C ILE A 186 -5.43 -8.63 -15.79
N LYS A 187 -6.44 -8.53 -16.66
CA LYS A 187 -6.73 -9.53 -17.71
C LYS A 187 -5.62 -9.63 -18.76
N GLU A 188 -4.95 -8.53 -19.04
CA GLU A 188 -3.83 -8.47 -19.99
C GLU A 188 -2.48 -8.79 -19.30
N GLU A 189 -2.51 -9.30 -18.06
CA GLU A 189 -1.32 -9.61 -17.28
C GLU A 189 -0.34 -8.44 -17.08
N GLN A 190 -0.77 -7.22 -17.37
CA GLN A 190 0.01 -6.01 -17.14
C GLN A 190 0.19 -5.69 -15.66
N VAL A 191 -0.74 -6.17 -14.82
CA VAL A 191 -0.72 -6.05 -13.37
C VAL A 191 -0.82 -7.44 -12.75
N GLN A 192 0.19 -7.81 -11.99
CA GLN A 192 0.18 -9.07 -11.26
C GLN A 192 -0.82 -8.99 -10.09
N LEU A 193 -1.62 -10.03 -9.88
CA LEU A 193 -2.59 -10.07 -8.79
C LEU A 193 -1.98 -9.81 -7.41
N SER A 194 -0.74 -10.24 -7.20
CA SER A 194 0.00 -9.99 -5.96
C SER A 194 0.13 -8.51 -5.61
N VAL A 195 0.11 -7.63 -6.62
CA VAL A 195 0.20 -6.19 -6.44
C VAL A 195 -1.10 -5.62 -5.86
N LEU A 196 -2.24 -6.23 -6.15
CA LEU A 196 -3.52 -5.82 -5.57
C LEU A 196 -3.50 -5.95 -4.05
N PHE A 197 -2.86 -6.97 -3.49
CA PHE A 197 -2.73 -7.11 -2.04
C PHE A 197 -2.09 -5.86 -1.42
N ILE A 198 -1.04 -5.31 -2.03
CA ILE A 198 -0.37 -4.10 -1.53
C ILE A 198 -1.33 -2.91 -1.61
N LYS A 199 -1.99 -2.71 -2.75
CA LYS A 199 -2.88 -1.56 -2.94
C LYS A 199 -4.13 -1.61 -2.07
N LEU A 200 -4.72 -2.79 -1.91
CA LEU A 200 -5.88 -2.97 -1.04
C LEU A 200 -5.51 -2.91 0.45
N ALA A 201 -4.30 -3.35 0.82
CA ALA A 201 -3.79 -3.17 2.18
C ALA A 201 -3.56 -1.69 2.50
N GLU A 202 -2.99 -0.92 1.57
CA GLU A 202 -2.86 0.54 1.69
C GLU A 202 -4.25 1.17 1.91
N ARG A 203 -5.21 0.85 1.08
CA ARG A 203 -6.58 1.36 1.16
C ARG A 203 -7.25 1.00 2.48
N LEU A 204 -7.16 -0.25 2.90
CA LEU A 204 -7.74 -0.72 4.17
C LEU A 204 -7.11 -0.01 5.37
N TYR A 205 -5.78 0.13 5.35
CA TYR A 205 -5.05 0.80 6.42
C TYR A 205 -5.48 2.26 6.55
N ASP A 206 -5.52 3.01 5.45
CA ASP A 206 -5.89 4.41 5.45
C ASP A 206 -7.34 4.63 5.90
N LEU A 207 -8.28 3.80 5.45
CA LEU A 207 -9.67 3.85 5.89
C LEU A 207 -9.84 3.51 7.39
N ARG A 208 -9.03 2.61 7.94
CA ARG A 208 -9.03 2.33 9.38
C ARG A 208 -8.56 3.53 10.20
N HIS A 209 -7.71 4.38 9.61
CA HIS A 209 -7.16 5.59 10.23
C HIS A 209 -7.85 6.89 9.77
N ALA A 210 -9.03 6.79 9.18
CA ALA A 210 -9.81 7.91 8.67
C ALA A 210 -10.05 9.04 9.70
N SER A 211 -10.07 8.70 10.99
CA SER A 211 -10.26 9.69 12.06
C SER A 211 -9.09 10.68 12.19
N GLY A 212 -7.89 10.33 11.73
CA GLY A 212 -6.71 11.18 11.79
C GLY A 212 -6.63 12.24 10.67
N TYR A 213 -7.37 12.04 9.57
CA TYR A 213 -7.34 12.97 8.45
C TYR A 213 -8.00 14.30 8.79
N THR A 214 -7.38 15.39 8.35
CA THR A 214 -7.93 16.75 8.46
C THR A 214 -8.82 17.10 7.27
N HIS A 215 -8.51 16.58 6.08
CA HIS A 215 -9.26 16.84 4.85
C HIS A 215 -10.33 15.75 4.63
N LEU A 216 -11.53 15.98 5.15
CA LEU A 216 -12.64 15.02 5.10
C LEU A 216 -13.13 14.65 3.68
N PRO A 217 -13.20 15.58 2.69
CA PRO A 217 -13.59 15.23 1.33
C PRO A 217 -12.74 14.15 0.69
N GLU A 218 -11.42 14.12 0.97
CA GLU A 218 -10.50 13.09 0.50
C GLU A 218 -10.87 11.71 1.06
N VAL A 219 -11.16 11.63 2.36
CA VAL A 219 -11.58 10.39 3.01
C VAL A 219 -12.92 9.90 2.44
N VAL A 220 -13.85 10.82 2.18
CA VAL A 220 -15.15 10.48 1.57
C VAL A 220 -14.94 9.91 0.17
N HIS A 221 -14.10 10.56 -0.65
CA HIS A 221 -13.77 10.07 -2.00
C HIS A 221 -13.12 8.69 -1.95
N MET A 222 -12.11 8.51 -1.11
CA MET A 222 -11.43 7.24 -0.89
C MET A 222 -12.42 6.13 -0.49
N ALA A 223 -13.33 6.40 0.44
CA ALA A 223 -14.30 5.41 0.90
C ALA A 223 -15.33 5.06 -0.18
N GLN A 224 -15.76 6.04 -0.99
CA GLN A 224 -16.67 5.80 -2.12
C GLN A 224 -16.02 4.97 -3.23
N GLU A 225 -14.77 5.28 -3.57
CA GLU A 225 -13.97 4.52 -4.53
C GLU A 225 -13.80 3.07 -4.04
N THR A 226 -13.49 2.87 -2.76
CA THR A 226 -13.36 1.55 -2.16
C THR A 226 -14.66 0.74 -2.30
N LEU A 227 -15.81 1.33 -2.00
CA LEU A 227 -17.10 0.63 -2.11
C LEU A 227 -17.46 0.27 -3.55
N SER A 228 -17.03 1.10 -4.52
CA SER A 228 -17.38 0.93 -5.93
C SER A 228 -16.42 0.04 -6.70
N ILE A 229 -15.14 0.03 -6.32
CA ILE A 229 -14.07 -0.61 -7.09
C ILE A 229 -13.35 -1.67 -6.26
N ASP A 230 -12.72 -1.28 -5.12
CA ASP A 230 -11.79 -2.14 -4.41
C ASP A 230 -12.49 -3.39 -3.85
N VAL A 231 -13.72 -3.23 -3.34
CA VAL A 231 -14.54 -4.36 -2.84
C VAL A 231 -14.85 -5.36 -3.96
N ASN A 232 -15.19 -4.85 -5.16
CA ASN A 232 -15.49 -5.70 -6.31
C ASN A 232 -14.23 -6.45 -6.78
N LEU A 233 -13.09 -5.76 -6.85
CA LEU A 233 -11.81 -6.36 -7.22
C LEU A 233 -11.38 -7.43 -6.21
N ALA A 234 -11.50 -7.14 -4.91
CA ALA A 234 -11.18 -8.11 -3.86
C ALA A 234 -12.05 -9.37 -3.96
N ASN A 235 -13.37 -9.21 -4.09
CA ASN A 235 -14.31 -10.33 -4.20
C ASN A 235 -14.11 -11.17 -5.47
N LYS A 236 -13.63 -10.55 -6.55
CA LYS A 236 -13.46 -11.20 -7.85
C LYS A 236 -12.13 -11.92 -8.00
N TYR A 237 -11.05 -11.36 -7.47
CA TYR A 237 -9.69 -11.80 -7.72
C TYR A 237 -8.91 -12.28 -6.50
N LEU A 238 -9.39 -11.96 -5.28
CA LEU A 238 -8.73 -12.29 -4.03
C LEU A 238 -9.68 -13.05 -3.10
N ASP A 239 -9.47 -12.90 -1.77
CA ASP A 239 -10.33 -13.48 -0.75
C ASP A 239 -11.52 -12.55 -0.44
N PRO A 240 -12.76 -13.06 -0.43
CA PRO A 240 -13.95 -12.29 -0.02
C PRO A 240 -13.84 -11.66 1.37
N GLU A 241 -13.04 -12.21 2.28
CA GLU A 241 -12.82 -11.62 3.60
C GLU A 241 -12.11 -10.26 3.49
N ILE A 242 -11.24 -10.09 2.49
CA ILE A 242 -10.60 -8.80 2.19
C ILE A 242 -11.66 -7.80 1.72
N GLY A 243 -12.55 -8.21 0.83
CA GLY A 243 -13.67 -7.38 0.37
C GLY A 243 -14.57 -6.93 1.52
N MET A 244 -14.94 -7.84 2.42
CA MET A 244 -15.74 -7.53 3.61
C MET A 244 -15.02 -6.56 4.55
N ALA A 245 -13.71 -6.73 4.75
CA ALA A 245 -12.91 -5.84 5.59
C ALA A 245 -12.85 -4.42 5.01
N LEU A 246 -12.65 -4.29 3.69
CA LEU A 246 -12.66 -3.03 2.96
C LEU A 246 -14.02 -2.34 3.06
N GLU A 247 -15.11 -3.05 2.78
CA GLU A 247 -16.47 -2.51 2.88
C GLU A 247 -16.76 -1.97 4.28
N LYS A 248 -16.46 -2.75 5.32
CA LYS A 248 -16.66 -2.36 6.72
C LYS A 248 -15.85 -1.10 7.06
N ALA A 249 -14.59 -1.02 6.62
CA ALA A 249 -13.73 0.12 6.88
C ALA A 249 -14.23 1.37 6.15
N ALA A 250 -14.63 1.26 4.87
CA ALA A 250 -15.16 2.36 4.08
C ALA A 250 -16.46 2.92 4.67
N ARG A 251 -17.41 2.07 5.04
CA ARG A 251 -18.67 2.50 5.71
C ARG A 251 -18.39 3.20 7.04
N LYS A 252 -17.44 2.69 7.84
CA LYS A 252 -17.02 3.32 9.10
C LYS A 252 -16.38 4.70 8.85
N ALA A 253 -15.51 4.82 7.84
CA ALA A 253 -14.87 6.09 7.48
C ALA A 253 -15.90 7.14 7.06
N LEU A 254 -16.89 6.80 6.23
CA LEU A 254 -17.99 7.69 5.86
C LEU A 254 -18.79 8.17 7.08
N LYS A 255 -19.05 7.28 8.04
CA LYS A 255 -19.73 7.67 9.28
C LYS A 255 -18.89 8.68 10.09
N ILE A 256 -17.58 8.43 10.23
CA ILE A 256 -16.66 9.35 10.93
C ILE A 256 -16.68 10.74 10.27
N CYS A 257 -16.61 10.80 8.93
CA CYS A 257 -16.65 12.06 8.20
C CYS A 257 -17.96 12.82 8.43
N LYS A 258 -19.10 12.13 8.37
CA LYS A 258 -20.42 12.71 8.63
C LYS A 258 -20.55 13.27 10.06
N ASP A 259 -20.02 12.56 11.05
CA ASP A 259 -20.09 12.98 12.45
C ASP A 259 -19.16 14.18 12.72
N LYS A 260 -17.99 14.23 12.09
CA LYS A 260 -17.07 15.38 12.17
C LYS A 260 -17.66 16.63 11.50
N SER A 261 -18.25 16.53 10.30
CA SER A 261 -18.89 17.66 9.62
C SER A 261 -20.01 18.27 10.45
N LYS A 262 -20.84 17.45 11.06
CA LYS A 262 -21.93 17.95 11.94
C LYS A 262 -21.44 18.69 13.19
N ARG A 263 -20.25 18.37 13.71
CA ARG A 263 -19.65 19.08 14.85
C ARG A 263 -19.12 20.44 14.42
N GLN A 264 -18.43 20.49 13.26
CA GLN A 264 -17.91 21.74 12.72
C GLN A 264 -19.00 22.76 12.40
N ASP A 265 -20.16 22.31 11.93
CA ASP A 265 -21.31 23.19 11.67
C ASP A 265 -21.89 23.75 12.96
N LYS A 266 -21.98 22.96 14.03
CA LYS A 266 -22.46 23.43 15.35
C LYS A 266 -21.53 24.45 16.01
N ASP A 267 -20.21 24.28 15.84
CA ASP A 267 -19.21 25.20 16.40
C ASP A 267 -19.15 26.54 15.65
N LYS A 268 -19.70 26.61 14.42
CA LYS A 268 -19.82 27.85 13.66
C LYS A 268 -21.08 28.68 14.02
N ASP A 269 -22.08 28.00 14.53
CA ASP A 269 -23.37 28.63 14.90
C ASP A 269 -23.40 29.06 16.39
N SER A 270 -22.33 28.82 17.14
CA SER A 270 -22.13 29.20 18.55
C SER A 270 -21.20 30.36 18.68
#